data_177f12069877ee63deb1a8d1768de02b
#
_entry.id   177f12069877ee63deb1a8d1768de02b
#
_cell.length_a   1.000
_cell.length_b   1.000
_cell.length_c   1.000
_cell.angle_alpha   90.00
_cell.angle_beta   90.00
_cell.angle_gamma   90.00
#
_symmetry.space_group_name_H-M   'P 1'
#
loop_
_entity.id
_entity.type
_entity.pdbx_description
1 polymer ?
#
loop_
_entity_poly.entity_id
_entity_poly.type
_entity_poly.pdbx_seq_one_letter_code
_entity_poly.pdbx_strand_id
1 'polypeptide(L)'
;MKKYPIALVCNDPEAHYEYRIVARMTRVSEEFILQCEHEDLVTSHTMLHGAKGLRATDVRKLKLIRYLHEDMGLSLEAIDFVLRYRERVKTMERQLNEMEQQLHQKEQEHQTEVLKLCRRLAQMMGED
;
A
#
# COMPACT_ATOMS: atom_id res chain seq x y z
N MET A 1 31.61 4.90 -9.70
CA MET A 1 31.12 4.87 -9.51
C MET A 1 30.34 4.81 -8.98
N LYS A 2 29.97 4.94 -8.85
CA LYS A 2 29.22 4.92 -8.10
C LYS A 2 28.21 4.23 -8.18
N LYS A 3 28.01 3.59 -7.66
CA LYS A 3 27.06 2.93 -7.60
C LYS A 3 26.24 3.34 -6.76
N TYR A 4 25.16 3.66 -6.99
CA TYR A 4 24.36 4.11 -6.13
C TYR A 4 23.68 3.06 -5.57
N PRO A 5 23.54 3.02 -4.38
CA PRO A 5 22.81 2.03 -3.69
C PRO A 5 21.35 2.18 -4.03
N ILE A 6 20.94 1.46 -4.97
CA ILE A 6 19.55 1.43 -5.38
C ILE A 6 18.64 1.10 -4.20
N ALA A 7 19.12 0.25 -3.31
CA ALA A 7 18.34 -0.10 -2.13
C ALA A 7 18.08 1.11 -1.23
N LEU A 8 19.06 1.97 -1.07
CA LEU A 8 18.87 3.19 -0.31
C LEU A 8 17.88 4.11 -0.95
N VAL A 9 17.99 4.24 -2.26
CA VAL A 9 17.11 5.12 -3.01
C VAL A 9 15.68 4.63 -2.91
N CYS A 10 15.46 3.34 -2.97
CA CYS A 10 14.13 2.77 -2.90
C CYS A 10 13.51 2.86 -1.52
N ASN A 11 14.30 3.15 -0.49
CA ASN A 11 13.77 3.23 0.86
C ASN A 11 13.25 4.61 1.22
N ASP A 12 13.48 5.59 0.37
CA ASP A 12 13.01 6.94 0.62
C ASP A 12 11.68 7.15 -0.09
N PRO A 13 10.55 7.22 0.65
CA PRO A 13 9.24 7.36 0.01
C PRO A 13 9.04 8.70 -0.68
N GLU A 14 9.86 9.70 -0.35
CA GLU A 14 9.74 11.00 -0.97
C GLU A 14 10.63 11.16 -2.20
N ALA A 15 11.49 10.17 -2.46
CA ALA A 15 12.41 10.26 -3.59
C ALA A 15 11.69 10.10 -4.92
N HIS A 16 12.17 10.81 -5.92
CA HIS A 16 11.67 10.71 -7.28
C HIS A 16 12.81 10.25 -8.16
N TYR A 17 12.50 9.37 -9.09
CA TYR A 17 13.52 8.80 -9.97
C TYR A 17 13.19 9.11 -11.40
N GLU A 18 14.21 9.55 -12.15
CA GLU A 18 14.02 9.80 -13.58
C GLU A 18 13.66 8.53 -14.31
N TYR A 19 12.94 8.67 -15.41
CA TYR A 19 12.47 7.54 -16.20
C TYR A 19 13.60 6.60 -16.60
N ARG A 20 14.76 7.19 -16.94
CA ARG A 20 15.92 6.38 -17.36
C ARG A 20 16.37 5.45 -16.23
N ILE A 21 16.38 5.96 -15.01
CA ILE A 21 16.78 5.18 -13.85
C ILE A 21 15.71 4.13 -13.52
N VAL A 22 14.45 4.54 -13.59
CA VAL A 22 13.35 3.62 -13.35
C VAL A 22 13.36 2.48 -14.35
N ALA A 23 13.65 2.79 -15.61
CA ALA A 23 13.72 1.76 -16.65
C ALA A 23 14.76 0.71 -16.30
N ARG A 24 15.89 1.14 -15.77
CA ARG A 24 16.92 0.19 -15.35
C ARG A 24 16.51 -0.61 -14.14
N MET A 25 15.88 0.04 -13.16
CA MET A 25 15.48 -0.61 -11.93
C MET A 25 14.42 -1.67 -12.17
N THR A 26 13.51 -1.39 -13.08
CA THR A 26 12.36 -2.27 -13.32
C THR A 26 12.53 -3.15 -14.56
N ARG A 27 13.60 -2.93 -15.32
CA ARG A 27 13.87 -3.70 -16.55
C ARG A 27 12.78 -3.57 -17.59
N VAL A 28 12.22 -2.37 -17.71
CA VAL A 28 11.27 -2.06 -18.78
C VAL A 28 11.83 -0.91 -19.59
N SER A 29 11.30 -0.70 -20.79
CA SER A 29 11.73 0.41 -21.63
C SER A 29 11.07 1.69 -21.13
N GLU A 30 11.70 2.83 -21.47
CA GLU A 30 11.08 4.12 -21.15
C GLU A 30 9.76 4.29 -21.88
N GLU A 31 9.66 3.71 -23.06
CA GLU A 31 8.40 3.72 -23.81
C GLU A 31 7.29 3.01 -23.07
N PHE A 32 7.63 1.90 -22.44
CA PHE A 32 6.64 1.16 -21.65
C PHE A 32 6.19 1.98 -20.45
N ILE A 33 7.11 2.72 -19.81
CA ILE A 33 6.75 3.58 -18.70
C ILE A 33 5.79 4.67 -19.19
N LEU A 34 6.06 5.24 -20.35
CA LEU A 34 5.18 6.26 -20.93
C LEU A 34 3.80 5.69 -21.25
N GLN A 35 3.74 4.45 -21.73
CA GLN A 35 2.47 3.81 -21.98
C GLN A 35 1.69 3.61 -20.68
N CYS A 36 2.38 3.21 -19.63
CA CYS A 36 1.74 3.02 -18.33
C CYS A 36 1.22 4.35 -17.79
N GLU A 37 1.98 5.41 -18.01
CA GLU A 37 1.54 6.75 -17.60
C GLU A 37 0.31 7.18 -18.39
N HIS A 38 0.31 6.89 -19.67
CA HIS A 38 -0.80 7.22 -20.54
C HIS A 38 -2.09 6.49 -20.13
N GLU A 39 -1.94 5.26 -19.64
CA GLU A 39 -3.07 4.48 -19.17
C GLU A 39 -3.40 4.74 -17.69
N ASP A 40 -2.77 5.77 -17.12
CA ASP A 40 -2.98 6.14 -15.70
C ASP A 40 -2.60 5.06 -14.71
N LEU A 41 -1.70 4.18 -15.10
CA LEU A 41 -1.21 3.16 -14.19
C LEU A 41 -0.17 3.70 -13.24
N VAL A 42 0.60 4.68 -13.69
CA VAL A 42 1.57 5.38 -12.84
C VAL A 42 1.40 6.87 -13.07
N THR A 43 1.82 7.66 -12.09
CA THR A 43 1.69 9.12 -12.15
C THR A 43 3.07 9.75 -12.09
N SER A 44 3.41 10.56 -13.11
CA SER A 44 4.67 11.26 -13.12
C SER A 44 4.59 12.53 -12.29
N HIS A 45 5.75 12.96 -11.80
CA HIS A 45 5.88 14.18 -11.04
C HIS A 45 7.04 14.97 -11.60
N THR A 46 6.95 16.29 -11.54
CA THR A 46 8.03 17.14 -11.98
C THR A 46 9.06 17.27 -10.87
N MET A 47 10.31 16.93 -11.21
CA MET A 47 11.40 17.03 -10.25
C MET A 47 11.93 18.46 -10.20
N LEU A 48 12.80 18.72 -9.24
CA LEU A 48 13.31 20.08 -9.01
C LEU A 48 13.96 20.69 -10.23
N HIS A 49 14.62 19.88 -11.06
CA HIS A 49 15.30 20.38 -12.26
C HIS A 49 14.43 20.26 -13.51
N GLY A 50 13.14 20.08 -13.35
CA GLY A 50 12.20 20.10 -14.45
C GLY A 50 11.97 18.78 -15.16
N ALA A 51 12.75 17.77 -14.87
CA ALA A 51 12.56 16.46 -15.47
C ALA A 51 11.40 15.72 -14.81
N LYS A 52 10.79 14.82 -15.56
CA LYS A 52 9.73 13.98 -15.02
C LYS A 52 10.31 12.82 -14.26
N GLY A 53 9.66 12.44 -13.19
CA GLY A 53 10.12 11.33 -12.37
C GLY A 53 8.95 10.57 -11.75
N LEU A 54 9.26 9.40 -11.22
CA LEU A 54 8.29 8.55 -10.54
C LEU A 54 8.71 8.33 -9.10
N ARG A 55 7.73 8.18 -8.24
CA ARG A 55 8.00 7.89 -6.84
C ARG A 55 8.33 6.41 -6.64
N ALA A 56 8.91 6.10 -5.49
CA ALA A 56 9.25 4.72 -5.15
C ALA A 56 8.04 3.80 -5.22
N THR A 57 6.88 4.30 -4.84
CA THR A 57 5.65 3.51 -4.90
C THR A 57 5.32 3.12 -6.34
N ASP A 58 5.50 4.05 -7.27
CA ASP A 58 5.25 3.78 -8.68
C ASP A 58 6.30 2.83 -9.26
N VAL A 59 7.53 2.93 -8.77
CA VAL A 59 8.57 2.01 -9.21
C VAL A 59 8.20 0.57 -8.83
N ARG A 60 7.73 0.38 -7.60
CA ARG A 60 7.29 -0.94 -7.16
C ARG A 60 6.08 -1.41 -7.96
N LYS A 61 5.18 -0.48 -8.26
CA LYS A 61 4.01 -0.80 -9.08
C LYS A 61 4.43 -1.25 -10.48
N LEU A 62 5.43 -0.57 -11.05
CA LEU A 62 5.93 -0.95 -12.37
C LEU A 62 6.52 -2.36 -12.39
N LYS A 63 7.17 -2.76 -11.32
CA LYS A 63 7.69 -4.13 -11.24
C LYS A 63 6.55 -5.13 -11.30
N LEU A 64 5.47 -4.86 -10.60
CA LEU A 64 4.29 -5.71 -10.64
C LEU A 64 3.63 -5.69 -12.02
N ILE A 65 3.53 -4.50 -12.61
CA ILE A 65 2.95 -4.35 -13.94
C ILE A 65 3.75 -5.16 -14.96
N ARG A 66 5.07 -5.07 -14.87
CA ARG A 66 5.93 -5.82 -15.77
C ARG A 66 5.69 -7.32 -15.63
N TYR A 67 5.60 -7.81 -14.41
CA TYR A 67 5.34 -9.22 -14.15
C TYR A 67 4.00 -9.63 -14.76
N LEU A 68 2.96 -8.85 -14.52
CA LEU A 68 1.64 -9.18 -15.03
C LEU A 68 1.58 -9.12 -16.55
N HIS A 69 2.33 -8.18 -17.14
CA HIS A 69 2.33 -8.01 -18.58
C HIS A 69 3.18 -9.05 -19.30
N GLU A 70 4.40 -9.27 -18.82
CA GLU A 70 5.33 -10.17 -19.50
C GLU A 70 5.18 -11.62 -19.11
N ASP A 71 5.05 -11.88 -17.82
CA ASP A 71 4.99 -13.26 -17.35
C ASP A 71 3.58 -13.83 -17.41
N MET A 72 2.58 -13.02 -17.14
CA MET A 72 1.19 -13.46 -17.15
C MET A 72 0.46 -13.15 -18.45
N GLY A 73 1.06 -12.34 -19.31
CA GLY A 73 0.47 -12.03 -20.60
C GLY A 73 -0.74 -11.11 -20.58
N LEU A 74 -0.92 -10.35 -19.52
CA LEU A 74 -2.08 -9.47 -19.40
C LEU A 74 -1.88 -8.18 -20.19
N SER A 75 -2.96 -7.65 -20.75
CA SER A 75 -2.93 -6.34 -21.40
C SER A 75 -2.86 -5.26 -20.32
N LEU A 76 -2.49 -4.04 -20.73
CA LEU A 76 -2.44 -2.95 -19.78
C LEU A 76 -3.83 -2.62 -19.21
N GLU A 77 -4.87 -2.82 -20.01
CA GLU A 77 -6.23 -2.60 -19.52
C GLU A 77 -6.60 -3.61 -18.43
N ALA A 78 -6.23 -4.87 -18.65
CA ALA A 78 -6.49 -5.91 -17.66
C ALA A 78 -5.67 -5.66 -16.39
N ILE A 79 -4.45 -5.17 -16.55
CA ILE A 79 -3.60 -4.85 -15.42
C ILE A 79 -4.19 -3.71 -14.59
N ASP A 80 -4.73 -2.70 -15.26
CA ASP A 80 -5.40 -1.61 -14.57
C ASP A 80 -6.52 -2.15 -13.67
N PHE A 81 -7.30 -3.07 -14.22
CA PHE A 81 -8.38 -3.69 -13.47
C PHE A 81 -7.87 -4.46 -12.27
N VAL A 82 -6.81 -5.25 -12.46
CA VAL A 82 -6.21 -6.04 -11.39
C VAL A 82 -5.68 -5.13 -10.28
N LEU A 83 -5.01 -4.04 -10.64
CA LEU A 83 -4.45 -3.13 -9.66
C LEU A 83 -5.53 -2.43 -8.84
N ARG A 84 -6.61 -2.04 -9.48
CA ARG A 84 -7.73 -1.43 -8.77
C ARG A 84 -8.35 -2.42 -7.80
N TYR A 85 -8.53 -3.64 -8.23
CA TYR A 85 -9.09 -4.68 -7.39
C TYR A 85 -8.19 -4.94 -6.18
N ARG A 86 -6.89 -4.99 -6.41
CA ARG A 86 -5.92 -5.20 -5.35
C ARG A 86 -6.00 -4.10 -4.30
N GLU A 87 -6.11 -2.85 -4.74
CA GLU A 87 -6.25 -1.74 -3.81
C GLU A 87 -7.54 -1.83 -3.01
N ARG A 88 -8.60 -2.24 -3.67
CA ARG A 88 -9.88 -2.40 -3.00
C ARG A 88 -9.82 -3.48 -1.94
N VAL A 89 -9.19 -4.60 -2.27
CA VAL A 89 -9.01 -5.68 -1.31
C VAL A 89 -8.20 -5.22 -0.11
N LYS A 90 -7.13 -4.48 -0.34
CA LYS A 90 -6.31 -3.94 0.75
C LYS A 90 -7.11 -3.02 1.67
N THR A 91 -7.94 -2.18 1.08
CA THR A 91 -8.79 -1.28 1.86
C THR A 91 -9.78 -2.08 2.70
N MET A 92 -10.39 -3.08 2.11
CA MET A 92 -11.34 -3.93 2.83
C MET A 92 -10.67 -4.69 3.96
N GLU A 93 -9.47 -5.20 3.73
CA GLU A 93 -8.71 -5.89 4.78
C GLU A 93 -8.40 -4.96 5.95
N ARG A 94 -8.03 -3.72 5.64
CA ARG A 94 -7.78 -2.73 6.68
C ARG A 94 -9.03 -2.45 7.50
N GLN A 95 -10.16 -2.29 6.80
CA GLN A 95 -11.43 -2.04 7.47
C GLN A 95 -11.83 -3.21 8.36
N LEU A 96 -11.62 -4.43 7.89
CA LEU A 96 -11.90 -5.62 8.69
C LEU A 96 -11.05 -5.65 9.95
N ASN A 97 -9.77 -5.36 9.82
CA ASN A 97 -8.87 -5.33 10.97
C ASN A 97 -9.30 -4.28 11.98
N GLU A 98 -9.70 -3.11 11.50
CA GLU A 98 -10.16 -2.05 12.39
C GLU A 98 -11.44 -2.46 13.12
N MET A 99 -12.35 -3.09 12.40
CA MET A 99 -13.60 -3.55 13.00
C MET A 99 -13.34 -4.64 14.04
N GLU A 100 -12.42 -5.53 13.75
CA GLU A 100 -12.05 -6.58 14.71
C GLU A 100 -11.46 -5.99 15.98
N GLN A 101 -10.60 -4.98 15.83
CA GLN A 101 -10.02 -4.31 16.98
C GLN A 101 -11.08 -3.58 17.80
N GLN A 102 -12.03 -2.94 17.13
CA GLN A 102 -13.10 -2.26 17.83
C GLN A 102 -13.99 -3.23 18.59
N LEU A 103 -14.30 -4.37 17.98
CA LEU A 103 -15.08 -5.41 18.65
C LEU A 103 -14.36 -5.94 19.87
N HIS A 104 -13.07 -6.21 19.73
CA HIS A 104 -12.27 -6.73 20.83
C HIS A 104 -12.25 -5.75 22.00
N GLN A 105 -12.09 -4.47 21.69
CA GLN A 105 -12.08 -3.42 22.71
C GLN A 105 -13.42 -3.33 23.41
N LYS A 106 -14.52 -3.39 22.66
CA LYS A 106 -15.84 -3.35 23.25
C LYS A 106 -16.12 -4.56 24.12
N GLU A 107 -15.64 -5.71 23.71
CA GLU A 107 -15.78 -6.91 24.53
C GLU A 107 -15.06 -6.76 25.86
N GLN A 108 -13.84 -6.20 25.83
CA GLN A 108 -13.09 -5.99 27.04
C GLN A 108 -13.79 -4.99 27.96
N GLU A 109 -14.32 -3.92 27.39
CA GLU A 109 -15.06 -2.94 28.17
C GLU A 109 -16.29 -3.55 28.79
N HIS A 110 -16.98 -4.38 28.02
CA HIS A 110 -18.18 -5.04 28.52
C HIS A 110 -17.85 -6.00 29.66
N GLN A 111 -16.78 -6.77 29.52
CA GLN A 111 -16.34 -7.67 30.58
C GLN A 111 -15.97 -6.91 31.85
N THR A 112 -15.30 -5.78 31.67
CA THR A 112 -14.93 -4.95 32.82
C THR A 112 -16.16 -4.44 33.54
N GLU A 113 -17.16 -4.00 32.78
CA GLU A 113 -18.41 -3.55 33.39
C GLU A 113 -19.15 -4.64 34.11
N VAL A 114 -19.21 -5.82 33.50
CA VAL A 114 -19.84 -6.96 34.11
C VAL A 114 -19.17 -7.32 35.44
N LEU A 115 -17.83 -7.29 35.45
CA LEU A 115 -17.08 -7.56 36.66
C LEU A 115 -17.37 -6.53 37.75
N LYS A 116 -17.46 -5.27 37.36
CA LYS A 116 -17.78 -4.20 38.31
C LYS A 116 -19.14 -4.40 38.90
N LEU A 117 -20.13 -4.76 38.09
CA LEU A 117 -21.47 -4.99 38.58
C LEU A 117 -21.52 -6.20 39.48
N CYS A 118 -20.79 -7.25 39.16
CA CYS A 118 -20.72 -8.44 40.00
C CYS A 118 -20.12 -8.13 41.37
N ARG A 119 -19.08 -7.29 41.39
CA ARG A 119 -18.45 -6.89 42.65
C ARG A 119 -19.41 -6.08 43.52
N ARG A 120 -20.12 -5.14 42.89
CA ARG A 120 -21.11 -4.37 43.60
C ARG A 120 -22.18 -5.23 44.21
N LEU A 121 -22.67 -6.18 43.41
CA LEU A 121 -23.70 -7.09 43.87
C LEU A 121 -23.19 -7.91 45.04
N ALA A 122 -21.98 -8.43 44.95
CA ALA A 122 -21.37 -9.19 46.01
C ALA A 122 -21.24 -8.37 47.29
N GLN A 123 -20.82 -7.11 47.15
CA GLN A 123 -20.70 -6.20 48.29
C GLN A 123 -22.06 -5.97 48.95
N MET A 124 -23.08 -5.73 48.15
CA MET A 124 -24.41 -5.50 48.68
C MET A 124 -24.93 -6.72 49.38
N MET A 125 -24.67 -7.90 48.84
CA MET A 125 -25.11 -9.14 49.45
C MET A 125 -24.31 -9.51 50.69
N GLY A 126 -23.06 -9.08 50.74
CA GLY A 126 -22.19 -9.41 51.84
C GLY A 126 -22.31 -8.49 53.04
N GLU A 127 -23.07 -7.40 52.91
CA GLU A 127 -23.26 -6.48 54.01
C GLU A 127 -24.36 -6.88 54.97
N ASP A 128 -25.00 -7.95 54.68
CA ASP A 128 -26.00 -8.50 55.59
C ASP A 128 -25.36 -9.44 56.60
#